data_a666e20467bd00cf32176b19dc55fec3
#
_entry.id   a666e20467bd00cf32176b19dc55fec3
#
_cell.length_a   1.000
_cell.length_b   1.000
_cell.length_c   1.000
_cell.angle_alpha   90.00
_cell.angle_beta   90.00
_cell.angle_gamma   90.00
#
_symmetry.space_group_name_H-M   'P 1'
#
loop_
_entity.id
_entity.type
_entity.pdbx_description
1 polymer ?
#
loop_
_entity_poly.entity_id
_entity_poly.type
_entity_poly.pdbx_seq_one_letter_code
_entity_poly.pdbx_strand_id
1 'polypeptide(L)' 'MQLDDVREIVHAARVDPTYYSFEGDRHEALCLLPSGQEWVVFLSERGERFEEQRFSTEDEACVYFLKRLFRLW' A
#
# COMPACT_ATOMS: atom_id res chain seq x y z
N MET A 1 -0.55 10.40 9.50
CA MET A 1 0.32 9.24 9.27
C MET A 1 1.05 9.39 7.94
N GLN A 2 2.31 9.07 7.91
CA GLN A 2 3.11 9.14 6.71
C GLN A 2 3.61 7.75 6.32
N LEU A 3 4.16 7.64 5.11
CA LEU A 3 4.65 6.36 4.61
C LEU A 3 5.68 5.72 5.54
N ASP A 4 6.57 6.54 6.12
CA ASP A 4 7.57 6.01 7.04
C ASP A 4 6.94 5.36 8.27
N ASP A 5 5.80 5.87 8.72
CA ASP A 5 5.06 5.26 9.82
C ASP A 5 4.52 3.89 9.42
N VAL A 6 4.03 3.80 8.19
CA VAL A 6 3.51 2.53 7.66
C VAL A 6 4.64 1.50 7.57
N ARG A 7 5.82 1.93 7.10
CA ARG A 7 6.99 1.04 7.03
C ARG A 7 7.33 0.46 8.40
N GLU A 8 7.31 1.30 9.42
CA GLU A 8 7.59 0.85 10.79
C GLU A 8 6.52 -0.12 11.30
N ILE A 9 5.26 0.17 11.03
CA ILE A 9 4.15 -0.66 11.49
C ILE A 9 4.20 -2.05 10.85
N VAL A 10 4.40 -2.14 9.54
CA VAL A 10 4.43 -3.43 8.87
C VAL A 10 5.66 -4.24 9.28
N HIS A 11 6.77 -3.56 9.52
CA HIS A 11 7.99 -4.21 9.99
C HIS A 11 7.80 -4.77 11.41
N ALA A 12 7.23 -3.95 12.30
CA ALA A 12 6.97 -4.37 13.68
C ALA A 12 5.98 -5.53 13.75
N ALA A 13 4.99 -5.53 12.86
CA ALA A 13 4.00 -6.60 12.79
C ALA A 13 4.53 -7.84 12.09
N ARG A 14 5.75 -7.79 11.56
CA ARG A 14 6.40 -8.90 10.86
C ARG A 14 5.61 -9.40 9.65
N VAL A 15 4.98 -8.46 8.94
CA VAL A 15 4.30 -8.78 7.69
C VAL A 15 5.37 -9.13 6.65
N ASP A 16 5.17 -10.25 5.94
CA ASP A 16 6.11 -10.68 4.91
C ASP A 16 6.25 -9.60 3.84
N PRO A 17 7.47 -9.11 3.55
CA PRO A 17 7.67 -8.03 2.57
C PRO A 17 7.17 -8.35 1.16
N THR A 18 6.90 -9.60 0.85
CA THR A 18 6.36 -9.97 -0.46
C THR A 18 4.90 -9.59 -0.62
N TYR A 19 4.20 -9.26 0.48
CA TYR A 19 2.79 -8.90 0.43
C TYR A 19 2.53 -7.42 0.14
N TYR A 20 3.55 -6.58 0.17
CA TYR A 20 3.35 -5.14 -0.02
C TYR A 20 4.50 -4.51 -0.81
N SER A 21 4.21 -3.34 -1.38
CA SER A 21 5.22 -2.56 -2.09
C SER A 21 4.95 -1.08 -1.93
N PHE A 22 6.02 -0.30 -1.75
CA PHE A 22 5.94 1.16 -1.68
C PHE A 22 6.74 1.82 -2.81
N GLU A 23 7.31 1.05 -3.72
CA GLU A 23 8.24 1.58 -4.71
C GLU A 23 7.87 1.28 -6.16
N GLY A 24 6.75 0.62 -6.38
CA GLY A 24 6.30 0.30 -7.73
C GLY A 24 5.39 -0.91 -7.72
N ASP A 25 4.88 -1.24 -8.89
CA ASP A 25 4.02 -2.40 -9.04
C ASP A 25 4.85 -3.67 -8.77
N ARG A 26 4.35 -4.48 -7.87
CA ARG A 26 4.97 -5.76 -7.55
C ARG A 26 3.91 -6.84 -7.68
N HIS A 27 4.27 -7.95 -8.31
CA HIS A 27 3.35 -9.05 -8.53
C HIS A 27 2.78 -9.59 -7.21
N GLU A 28 1.46 -9.73 -7.17
CA GLU A 28 0.74 -10.26 -6.02
C GLU A 28 1.02 -9.50 -4.71
N ALA A 29 1.02 -8.17 -4.78
CA ALA A 29 1.26 -7.34 -3.62
C ALA A 29 0.26 -6.20 -3.54
N LEU A 30 -0.02 -5.75 -2.31
CA LEU A 30 -0.78 -4.54 -2.08
C LEU A 30 0.20 -3.37 -2.14
N CYS A 31 -0.06 -2.43 -3.03
CA CYS A 31 0.87 -1.33 -3.31
C CYS A 31 0.32 0.00 -2.79
N LEU A 32 1.22 0.83 -2.29
CA LEU A 32 0.92 2.20 -1.85
C LEU A 32 1.97 3.10 -2.48
N LEU A 33 1.55 3.94 -3.41
CA LEU A 33 2.47 4.75 -4.21
C LEU A 33 1.99 6.19 -4.34
N PRO A 34 2.93 7.15 -4.41
CA PRO A 34 2.56 8.49 -4.83
C PRO A 34 2.24 8.48 -6.33
N SER A 35 1.27 9.30 -6.73
CA SER A 35 0.84 9.39 -8.13
C SER A 35 0.50 10.84 -8.43
N GLY A 36 1.48 11.59 -8.94
CA GLY A 36 1.32 13.03 -9.13
C GLY A 36 1.15 13.71 -7.77
N GLN A 37 0.05 14.41 -7.60
CA GLN A 37 -0.26 15.08 -6.33
C GLN A 37 -1.17 14.22 -5.44
N GLU A 38 -1.45 13.01 -5.87
CA GLU A 38 -2.29 12.08 -5.13
C GLU A 38 -1.50 10.87 -4.67
N TRP A 39 -2.17 10.02 -3.92
CA TRP A 39 -1.64 8.73 -3.49
C TRP A 39 -2.59 7.65 -3.97
N VAL A 40 -2.05 6.50 -4.34
CA VAL A 40 -2.85 5.40 -4.87
C VAL A 40 -2.54 4.12 -4.10
N VAL A 41 -3.60 3.36 -3.80
CA VAL A 41 -3.49 2.04 -3.19
C VAL A 41 -4.20 1.06 -4.13
N PHE A 42 -3.52 -0.02 -4.45
CA PHE A 42 -4.09 -1.02 -5.35
C PHE A 42 -3.46 -2.38 -5.09
N LEU A 43 -4.18 -3.41 -5.51
CA LEU A 43 -3.65 -4.77 -5.50
C LEU A 43 -3.07 -5.03 -6.88
N SER A 44 -1.79 -5.40 -6.94
CA SER A 44 -1.11 -5.70 -8.19
C SER A 44 -1.07 -7.20 -8.40
N GLU A 45 -1.51 -7.64 -9.58
CA GLU A 45 -1.52 -9.06 -9.91
C GLU A 45 -1.36 -9.22 -11.42
N ARG A 46 -0.37 -9.99 -11.82
CA ARG A 46 -0.09 -10.33 -13.23
C ARG A 46 -0.01 -9.09 -14.13
N GLY A 47 0.62 -8.03 -13.62
CA GLY A 47 0.80 -6.81 -14.41
C GLY A 47 -0.43 -5.91 -14.46
N GLU A 48 -1.50 -6.27 -13.76
CA GLU A 48 -2.72 -5.49 -13.71
C GLU A 48 -2.96 -4.96 -12.31
N ARG A 49 -3.71 -3.85 -12.23
CA ARG A 49 -4.08 -3.23 -10.96
C ARG A 49 -5.54 -3.52 -10.68
N PHE A 50 -5.82 -3.99 -9.46
CA PHE A 50 -7.18 -4.28 -9.01
C PHE A 50 -7.53 -3.43 -7.82
N GLU A 51 -8.81 -3.05 -7.74
CA GLU A 51 -9.36 -2.31 -6.60
C GLU A 51 -8.55 -1.05 -6.30
N GLU A 52 -8.18 -0.32 -7.34
CA GLU A 52 -7.41 0.91 -7.19
C GLU A 52 -8.24 2.00 -6.52
N GLN A 53 -7.68 2.61 -5.47
CA GLN A 53 -8.28 3.72 -4.78
C GLN A 53 -7.28 4.87 -4.74
N ARG A 54 -7.76 6.09 -4.99
CA ARG A 54 -6.93 7.28 -4.98
C ARG A 54 -7.31 8.19 -3.82
N PHE A 55 -6.29 8.83 -3.26
CA PHE A 55 -6.46 9.69 -2.09
C PHE A 55 -5.72 10.99 -2.30
N SER A 56 -6.31 12.09 -1.83
CA SER A 56 -5.70 13.40 -1.94
C SER A 56 -4.60 13.63 -0.91
N THR A 57 -4.56 12.84 0.15
CA THR A 57 -3.55 12.98 1.20
C THR A 57 -2.85 11.66 1.48
N GLU A 58 -1.61 11.78 1.92
CA GLU A 58 -0.82 10.62 2.32
C GLU A 58 -1.44 9.92 3.51
N ASP A 59 -1.95 10.69 4.47
CA ASP A 59 -2.58 10.12 5.67
C ASP A 59 -3.74 9.20 5.34
N GLU A 60 -4.65 9.65 4.48
CA GLU A 60 -5.79 8.84 4.09
C GLU A 60 -5.37 7.55 3.41
N ALA A 61 -4.39 7.65 2.51
CA ALA A 61 -3.90 6.49 1.79
C ALA A 61 -3.24 5.48 2.73
N CYS A 62 -2.45 5.97 3.67
CA CYS A 62 -1.77 5.11 4.64
C CYS A 62 -2.75 4.36 5.53
N VAL A 63 -3.78 5.05 6.03
CA VAL A 63 -4.80 4.43 6.87
C VAL A 63 -5.55 3.35 6.08
N TYR A 64 -5.94 3.68 4.85
CA TYR A 64 -6.65 2.73 4.00
C TYR A 64 -5.78 1.51 3.68
N PHE A 65 -4.49 1.75 3.37
CA PHE A 65 -3.55 0.68 3.06
C PHE A 65 -3.43 -0.30 4.23
N LEU A 66 -3.25 0.20 5.44
CA LEU A 66 -3.11 -0.65 6.61
C LEU A 66 -4.38 -1.45 6.88
N LYS A 67 -5.55 -0.84 6.72
CA LYS A 67 -6.80 -1.57 6.90
C LYS A 67 -6.93 -2.73 5.92
N ARG A 68 -6.53 -2.50 4.68
CA ARG A 68 -6.59 -3.55 3.67
C ARG A 68 -5.55 -4.62 3.90
N LEU A 69 -4.33 -4.21 4.22
CA LEU A 69 -3.23 -5.15 4.42
C LEU A 69 -3.52 -6.12 5.57
N PHE A 70 -3.97 -5.59 6.70
CA PHE A 70 -4.24 -6.44 7.86
C PHE A 70 -5.52 -7.25 7.73
N ARG A 71 -6.35 -6.93 6.76
CA ARG A 71 -7.49 -7.77 6.42
C ARG A 71 -7.08 -8.94 5.54
N LEU A 72 -6.08 -8.73 4.67
CA LEU A 72 -5.54 -9.79 3.81
C LEU A 72 -4.54 -10.67 4.56
N TRP A 73 -3.84 -10.09 5.51
CA TRP A 73 -2.83 -10.78 6.32
C TRP A 73 -3.48 -11.65 7.38
#